data_ef98cfa2dc14a717067b4e962fe3c4a1
#
_entry.id   ef98cfa2dc14a717067b4e962fe3c4a1
#
_cell.length_a   1.000
_cell.length_b   1.000
_cell.length_c   1.000
_cell.angle_alpha   90.00
_cell.angle_beta   90.00
_cell.angle_gamma   90.00
#
_symmetry.space_group_name_H-M   'P 1'
#
loop_
_entity.id
_entity.type
_entity.pdbx_description
1 polymer ?
#
loop_
_entity_poly.entity_id
_entity_poly.type
_entity_poly.pdbx_seq_one_letter_code
_entity_poly.pdbx_strand_id
1 'polypeptide(L)'
;MCERKKGTLAVISGFSGVGKGTIVEALVRRYPYALSVSATTRDPRPGVIPDVSYHYITREDFEERIAKNDFFEYTEYVGNYYGTPKSFVMQKLEEGQDVILEIESDGALKVRAQYPEALLIYMIPPTMSELKRRLVGRGTESEEKVAKRLHQAVTIEMERARVYDLLVVNEDKEACIEELHHMIQTREGKKPSETDLLDKLEAEGKALGM
;
A
#
# COMPACT_ATOMS: atom_id res chain seq x y z
N MET A 1 -2.61 0.03 36.85
CA MET A 1 -3.38 -0.06 35.59
C MET A 1 -2.39 -0.41 34.50
N CYS A 2 -2.55 -1.57 33.86
CA CYS A 2 -1.66 -1.95 32.74
C CYS A 2 -1.99 -1.01 31.59
N GLU A 3 -1.04 -0.20 31.14
CA GLU A 3 -1.23 0.61 29.92
C GLU A 3 -1.51 -0.36 28.76
N ARG A 4 -2.67 -0.21 28.14
CA ARG A 4 -3.03 -0.97 26.93
C ARG A 4 -2.04 -0.56 25.85
N LYS A 5 -1.26 -1.51 25.35
CA LYS A 5 -0.31 -1.25 24.24
C LYS A 5 -1.13 -0.82 23.02
N LYS A 6 -0.81 0.35 22.46
CA LYS A 6 -1.39 0.81 21.19
C LYS A 6 -1.10 -0.20 20.08
N GLY A 7 -2.03 -0.35 19.15
CA GLY A 7 -1.82 -1.12 17.94
C GLY A 7 -0.76 -0.50 17.02
N THR A 8 -0.23 -1.28 16.10
CA THR A 8 0.71 -0.85 15.07
C THR A 8 -0.04 -0.33 13.85
N LEU A 9 0.33 0.84 13.33
CA LEU A 9 -0.10 1.30 12.02
C LEU A 9 0.91 0.82 10.97
N ALA A 10 0.53 -0.15 10.14
CA ALA A 10 1.33 -0.64 9.04
C ALA A 10 0.80 -0.09 7.71
N VAL A 11 1.67 0.56 6.95
CA VAL A 11 1.36 1.07 5.60
C VAL A 11 2.07 0.19 4.59
N ILE A 12 1.28 -0.48 3.76
CA ILE A 12 1.78 -1.38 2.72
C ILE A 12 1.61 -0.71 1.36
N SER A 13 2.73 -0.38 0.75
CA SER A 13 2.82 0.07 -0.64
C SER A 13 3.62 -0.93 -1.48
N GLY A 14 3.83 -0.67 -2.74
CA GLY A 14 4.65 -1.54 -3.57
C GLY A 14 4.44 -1.29 -5.05
N PHE A 15 5.29 -1.92 -5.85
CA PHE A 15 5.26 -1.78 -7.30
C PHE A 15 3.87 -2.02 -7.89
N SER A 16 3.54 -1.21 -8.86
CA SER A 16 2.33 -1.40 -9.65
C SER A 16 2.35 -2.78 -10.31
N GLY A 17 1.36 -3.62 -9.98
CA GLY A 17 1.31 -5.01 -10.49
C GLY A 17 1.99 -6.06 -9.61
N VAL A 18 2.61 -5.69 -8.50
CA VAL A 18 3.31 -6.63 -7.60
C VAL A 18 2.38 -7.64 -6.90
N GLY A 19 1.07 -7.39 -6.86
CA GLY A 19 0.08 -8.28 -6.21
C GLY A 19 -0.35 -7.84 -4.82
N LYS A 20 -0.13 -6.59 -4.46
CA LYS A 20 -0.42 -5.99 -3.14
C LYS A 20 -1.81 -6.34 -2.61
N GLY A 21 -2.89 -6.05 -3.35
CA GLY A 21 -4.26 -6.29 -2.90
C GLY A 21 -4.54 -7.75 -2.57
N THR A 22 -4.05 -8.68 -3.38
CA THR A 22 -4.23 -10.13 -3.14
C THR A 22 -3.55 -10.58 -1.84
N ILE A 23 -2.38 -10.03 -1.55
CA ILE A 23 -1.62 -10.35 -0.34
C ILE A 23 -2.29 -9.72 0.89
N VAL A 24 -2.65 -8.43 0.83
CA VAL A 24 -3.31 -7.72 1.93
C VAL A 24 -4.66 -8.36 2.27
N GLU A 25 -5.48 -8.70 1.26
CA GLU A 25 -6.74 -9.40 1.47
C GLU A 25 -6.55 -10.75 2.19
N ALA A 26 -5.55 -11.54 1.78
CA ALA A 26 -5.25 -12.81 2.42
C ALA A 26 -4.69 -12.61 3.85
N LEU A 27 -3.87 -11.60 4.07
CA LEU A 27 -3.30 -11.25 5.37
C LEU A 27 -4.41 -10.91 6.38
N VAL A 28 -5.36 -10.04 6.02
CA VAL A 28 -6.47 -9.65 6.93
C VAL A 28 -7.51 -10.75 7.14
N ARG A 29 -7.60 -11.73 6.24
CA ARG A 29 -8.42 -12.93 6.45
C ARG A 29 -7.80 -13.90 7.45
N ARG A 30 -6.46 -13.96 7.52
CA ARG A 30 -5.72 -14.91 8.37
C ARG A 30 -5.47 -14.36 9.76
N TYR A 31 -5.21 -13.07 9.88
CA TYR A 31 -4.81 -12.40 11.12
C TYR A 31 -5.77 -11.27 11.50
N PRO A 32 -5.89 -10.93 12.80
CA PRO A 32 -6.89 -9.98 13.31
C PRO A 32 -6.51 -8.50 13.04
N TYR A 33 -6.07 -8.19 11.84
CA TYR A 33 -5.79 -6.82 11.42
C TYR A 33 -7.06 -6.07 11.02
N ALA A 34 -7.14 -4.79 11.37
CA ALA A 34 -8.13 -3.90 10.79
C ALA A 34 -7.58 -3.34 9.46
N LEU A 35 -8.31 -3.55 8.37
CA LEU A 35 -8.00 -2.90 7.10
C LEU A 35 -8.72 -1.56 7.04
N SER A 36 -7.99 -0.47 6.86
CA SER A 36 -8.61 0.83 6.62
C SER A 36 -9.11 0.91 5.18
N VAL A 37 -10.41 1.14 5.05
CA VAL A 37 -11.06 1.34 3.75
C VAL A 37 -11.01 2.83 3.42
N SER A 38 -10.50 3.18 2.24
CA SER A 38 -10.45 4.58 1.77
C SER A 38 -11.84 5.12 1.45
N ALA A 39 -12.06 6.40 1.71
CA ALA A 39 -13.24 7.12 1.24
C ALA A 39 -13.04 7.60 -0.21
N THR A 40 -14.12 7.67 -0.98
CA THR A 40 -14.11 8.22 -2.33
C THR A 40 -15.42 8.92 -2.69
N THR A 41 -15.31 9.92 -3.56
CA THR A 41 -16.48 10.59 -4.15
C THR A 41 -16.90 9.98 -5.50
N ARG A 42 -16.21 8.93 -5.94
CA ARG A 42 -16.57 8.21 -7.16
C ARG A 42 -17.82 7.36 -6.94
N ASP A 43 -18.71 7.31 -7.91
CA ASP A 43 -19.84 6.38 -7.89
C ASP A 43 -19.40 4.91 -7.82
N PRO A 44 -20.11 4.06 -7.07
CA PRO A 44 -19.85 2.63 -7.04
C PRO A 44 -19.97 2.03 -8.45
N ARG A 45 -19.03 1.15 -8.82
CA ARG A 45 -19.18 0.38 -10.06
C ARG A 45 -20.23 -0.74 -9.86
N PRO A 46 -20.93 -1.17 -10.92
CA PRO A 46 -21.82 -2.31 -10.83
C PRO A 46 -21.12 -3.54 -10.21
N GLY A 47 -21.74 -4.16 -9.23
CA GLY A 47 -21.22 -5.35 -8.55
C GLY A 47 -20.21 -5.09 -7.42
N VAL A 48 -19.92 -3.84 -7.09
CA VAL A 48 -19.08 -3.50 -5.93
C VAL A 48 -19.94 -3.43 -4.67
N ILE A 49 -19.45 -4.04 -3.60
CA ILE A 49 -20.10 -3.98 -2.28
C ILE A 49 -19.60 -2.70 -1.58
N PRO A 50 -20.51 -1.76 -1.21
CA PRO A 50 -20.15 -0.59 -0.40
C PRO A 50 -19.46 -1.01 0.90
N ASP A 51 -18.59 -0.16 1.43
CA ASP A 51 -17.83 -0.34 2.68
C ASP A 51 -16.84 -1.53 2.72
N VAL A 52 -16.72 -2.27 1.62
CA VAL A 52 -15.68 -3.30 1.44
C VAL A 52 -14.51 -2.76 0.62
N SER A 53 -14.82 -2.12 -0.52
CA SER A 53 -13.78 -1.58 -1.41
C SER A 53 -13.49 -0.10 -1.13
N TYR A 54 -14.54 0.68 -0.86
CA TYR A 54 -14.49 2.11 -0.54
C TYR A 54 -15.69 2.51 0.31
N HIS A 55 -15.49 3.51 1.17
CA HIS A 55 -16.58 4.32 1.72
C HIS A 55 -16.98 5.36 0.68
N TYR A 56 -18.13 5.16 0.03
CA TYR A 56 -18.65 6.07 -0.97
C TYR A 56 -19.39 7.21 -0.27
N ILE A 57 -18.87 8.42 -0.40
CA ILE A 57 -19.42 9.65 0.22
C ILE A 57 -19.59 10.74 -0.81
N THR A 58 -20.40 11.76 -0.50
CA THR A 58 -20.58 12.90 -1.39
C THR A 58 -19.32 13.76 -1.46
N ARG A 59 -19.22 14.63 -2.47
CA ARG A 59 -18.12 15.58 -2.58
C ARG A 59 -18.11 16.55 -1.41
N GLU A 60 -19.29 17.03 -1.03
CA GLU A 60 -19.51 17.94 0.08
C GLU A 60 -19.02 17.31 1.41
N ASP A 61 -19.41 16.06 1.68
CA ASP A 61 -18.95 15.33 2.87
C ASP A 61 -17.42 15.14 2.87
N PHE A 62 -16.84 14.89 1.69
CA PHE A 62 -15.39 14.72 1.58
C PHE A 62 -14.66 16.04 1.87
N GLU A 63 -15.12 17.14 1.29
CA GLU A 63 -14.55 18.48 1.50
C GLU A 63 -14.72 18.94 2.96
N GLU A 64 -15.86 18.64 3.61
CA GLU A 64 -16.03 18.88 5.04
C GLU A 64 -15.01 18.12 5.90
N ARG A 65 -14.75 16.86 5.57
CA ARG A 65 -13.71 16.06 6.25
C ARG A 65 -12.31 16.58 6.00
N ILE A 66 -12.01 17.10 4.80
CA ILE A 66 -10.73 17.81 4.54
C ILE A 66 -10.60 19.01 5.48
N ALA A 67 -11.65 19.84 5.58
CA ALA A 67 -11.65 21.03 6.44
C ALA A 67 -11.45 20.68 7.94
N LYS A 68 -11.94 19.51 8.37
CA LYS A 68 -11.75 18.96 9.72
C LYS A 68 -10.43 18.24 9.90
N ASN A 69 -9.55 18.17 8.88
CA ASN A 69 -8.30 17.41 8.88
C ASN A 69 -8.47 15.91 9.23
N ASP A 70 -9.58 15.30 8.78
CA ASP A 70 -9.95 13.90 9.06
C ASP A 70 -9.36 12.91 8.04
N PHE A 71 -8.39 13.30 7.24
CA PHE A 71 -7.66 12.39 6.37
C PHE A 71 -6.16 12.38 6.69
N PHE A 72 -5.54 11.20 6.70
CA PHE A 72 -4.09 11.05 6.70
C PHE A 72 -3.49 11.48 5.36
N GLU A 73 -4.16 11.13 4.30
CA GLU A 73 -3.81 11.53 2.95
C GLU A 73 -5.08 11.59 2.10
N TYR A 74 -5.08 12.44 1.10
CA TYR A 74 -6.09 12.43 0.05
C TYR A 74 -5.47 12.91 -1.27
N THR A 75 -6.13 12.54 -2.37
CA THR A 75 -5.79 12.96 -3.72
C THR A 75 -7.05 13.14 -4.54
N GLU A 76 -7.00 13.99 -5.56
CA GLU A 76 -8.00 14.05 -6.59
C GLU A 76 -7.48 13.34 -7.85
N TYR A 77 -8.27 12.40 -8.37
CA TYR A 77 -7.96 11.67 -9.58
C TYR A 77 -9.19 11.54 -10.47
N VAL A 78 -9.08 12.02 -11.71
CA VAL A 78 -10.18 12.04 -12.71
C VAL A 78 -11.46 12.63 -12.11
N GLY A 79 -11.35 13.78 -11.43
CA GLY A 79 -12.49 14.53 -10.86
C GLY A 79 -13.10 13.92 -9.59
N ASN A 80 -12.53 12.85 -9.04
CA ASN A 80 -12.98 12.23 -7.80
C ASN A 80 -11.90 12.30 -6.72
N TYR A 81 -12.33 12.51 -5.49
CA TYR A 81 -11.46 12.40 -4.33
C TYR A 81 -11.31 10.94 -3.86
N TYR A 82 -10.13 10.66 -3.32
CA TYR A 82 -9.80 9.42 -2.63
C TYR A 82 -8.98 9.78 -1.40
N GLY A 83 -9.25 9.19 -0.25
CA GLY A 83 -8.48 9.49 0.96
C GLY A 83 -8.68 8.48 2.08
N THR A 84 -7.70 8.43 2.98
CA THR A 84 -7.67 7.52 4.14
C THR A 84 -8.17 8.22 5.39
N PRO A 85 -9.37 7.87 5.92
CA PRO A 85 -9.93 8.50 7.12
C PRO A 85 -9.06 8.25 8.36
N LYS A 86 -8.75 9.32 9.13
CA LYS A 86 -8.00 9.22 10.39
C LYS A 86 -8.81 8.63 11.54
N SER A 87 -10.05 9.04 11.66
CA SER A 87 -10.92 8.69 12.79
C SER A 87 -10.98 7.19 13.01
N PHE A 88 -11.25 6.40 11.96
CA PHE A 88 -11.27 4.94 12.03
C PHE A 88 -9.93 4.36 12.47
N VAL A 89 -8.84 4.80 11.83
CA VAL A 89 -7.49 4.30 12.10
C VAL A 89 -7.11 4.57 13.55
N MET A 90 -7.27 5.81 14.02
CA MET A 90 -6.90 6.21 15.38
C MET A 90 -7.70 5.45 16.43
N GLN A 91 -9.02 5.28 16.20
CA GLN A 91 -9.86 4.48 17.10
C GLN A 91 -9.33 3.05 17.23
N LYS A 92 -9.03 2.37 16.13
CA LYS A 92 -8.54 0.98 16.14
C LYS A 92 -7.19 0.85 16.86
N LEU A 93 -6.27 1.77 16.60
CA LEU A 93 -4.97 1.80 17.29
C LEU A 93 -5.14 1.98 18.80
N GLU A 94 -6.05 2.85 19.26
CA GLU A 94 -6.35 3.06 20.68
C GLU A 94 -7.02 1.84 21.33
N GLU A 95 -7.80 1.08 20.56
CA GLU A 95 -8.35 -0.21 21.00
C GLU A 95 -7.26 -1.29 21.13
N GLY A 96 -6.02 -1.02 20.71
CA GLY A 96 -4.90 -1.97 20.70
C GLY A 96 -4.89 -2.90 19.49
N GLN A 97 -5.69 -2.60 18.46
CA GLN A 97 -5.74 -3.37 17.22
C GLN A 97 -4.75 -2.82 16.19
N ASP A 98 -3.97 -3.70 15.58
CA ASP A 98 -3.08 -3.32 14.47
C ASP A 98 -3.91 -2.98 13.22
N VAL A 99 -3.51 -1.92 12.53
CA VAL A 99 -4.21 -1.39 11.35
C VAL A 99 -3.32 -1.46 10.13
N ILE A 100 -3.87 -1.93 9.02
CA ILE A 100 -3.21 -1.93 7.71
C ILE A 100 -3.82 -0.84 6.82
N LEU A 101 -2.95 -0.03 6.20
CA LEU A 101 -3.30 0.83 5.07
C LEU A 101 -2.69 0.24 3.81
N GLU A 102 -3.51 -0.02 2.79
CA GLU A 102 -3.06 -0.35 1.44
C GLU A 102 -3.20 0.88 0.56
N ILE A 103 -2.11 1.62 0.40
CA ILE A 103 -2.08 2.89 -0.33
C ILE A 103 -0.85 3.03 -1.21
N GLU A 104 -0.89 4.02 -2.10
CA GLU A 104 0.23 4.38 -2.97
C GLU A 104 1.35 5.08 -2.18
N SER A 105 2.58 5.07 -2.71
CA SER A 105 3.77 5.57 -2.02
C SER A 105 3.69 7.04 -1.61
N ASP A 106 3.06 7.89 -2.42
CA ASP A 106 2.87 9.31 -2.07
C ASP A 106 1.96 9.49 -0.85
N GLY A 107 0.93 8.65 -0.74
CA GLY A 107 0.05 8.60 0.42
C GLY A 107 0.79 8.14 1.67
N ALA A 108 1.64 7.12 1.55
CA ALA A 108 2.42 6.57 2.66
C ALA A 108 3.33 7.62 3.31
N LEU A 109 3.99 8.45 2.51
CA LEU A 109 4.84 9.53 3.02
C LEU A 109 4.05 10.62 3.75
N LYS A 110 2.82 10.91 3.28
CA LYS A 110 1.91 11.83 3.97
C LYS A 110 1.43 11.25 5.31
N VAL A 111 1.17 9.93 5.36
CA VAL A 111 0.85 9.21 6.62
C VAL A 111 2.02 9.32 7.59
N ARG A 112 3.24 9.02 7.17
CA ARG A 112 4.46 9.13 7.99
C ARG A 112 4.66 10.53 8.54
N ALA A 113 4.40 11.57 7.76
CA ALA A 113 4.54 12.95 8.20
C ALA A 113 3.57 13.31 9.34
N GLN A 114 2.38 12.69 9.39
CA GLN A 114 1.36 12.93 10.40
C GLN A 114 1.41 11.91 11.57
N TYR A 115 1.93 10.72 11.31
CA TYR A 115 2.08 9.63 12.28
C TYR A 115 3.48 9.01 12.14
N PRO A 116 4.51 9.60 12.77
CA PRO A 116 5.91 9.18 12.61
C PRO A 116 6.18 7.73 13.01
N GLU A 117 5.35 7.15 13.88
CA GLU A 117 5.47 5.76 14.35
C GLU A 117 4.90 4.73 13.36
N ALA A 118 4.28 5.16 12.23
CA ALA A 118 3.79 4.23 11.22
C ALA A 118 4.94 3.36 10.69
N LEU A 119 4.68 2.07 10.52
CA LEU A 119 5.61 1.14 9.88
C LEU A 119 5.35 1.13 8.37
N LEU A 120 6.30 1.59 7.58
CA LEU A 120 6.19 1.60 6.13
C LEU A 120 6.85 0.35 5.54
N ILE A 121 6.07 -0.50 4.88
CA ILE A 121 6.55 -1.72 4.21
C ILE A 121 6.33 -1.59 2.71
N TYR A 122 7.39 -1.78 1.92
CA TYR A 122 7.30 -1.73 0.47
C TYR A 122 7.40 -3.13 -0.14
N MET A 123 6.38 -3.50 -0.90
CA MET A 123 6.33 -4.80 -1.58
C MET A 123 7.00 -4.71 -2.94
N ILE A 124 7.99 -5.59 -3.16
CA ILE A 124 8.77 -5.68 -4.40
C ILE A 124 8.56 -7.03 -5.10
N PRO A 125 8.72 -7.10 -6.42
CA PRO A 125 8.72 -8.37 -7.15
C PRO A 125 10.06 -9.09 -6.93
N PRO A 126 10.14 -10.41 -7.17
CA PRO A 126 11.41 -11.13 -7.12
C PRO A 126 12.36 -10.73 -8.27
N THR A 127 11.82 -10.37 -9.44
CA THR A 127 12.53 -9.88 -10.62
C THR A 127 11.66 -8.89 -11.41
N MET A 128 12.28 -8.04 -12.22
CA MET A 128 11.54 -7.14 -13.11
C MET A 128 10.87 -7.92 -14.26
N SER A 129 11.47 -9.02 -14.68
CA SER A 129 10.87 -9.96 -15.64
C SER A 129 9.55 -10.55 -15.13
N GLU A 130 9.51 -10.92 -13.84
CA GLU A 130 8.29 -11.41 -13.20
C GLU A 130 7.23 -10.32 -13.08
N LEU A 131 7.62 -9.08 -12.74
CA LEU A 131 6.70 -7.94 -12.72
C LEU A 131 6.07 -7.72 -14.10
N LYS A 132 6.88 -7.74 -15.16
CA LYS A 132 6.40 -7.65 -16.55
C LYS A 132 5.41 -8.77 -16.87
N ARG A 133 5.75 -10.01 -16.53
CA ARG A 133 4.87 -11.17 -16.73
C ARG A 133 3.52 -10.98 -16.03
N ARG A 134 3.51 -10.48 -14.79
CA ARG A 134 2.27 -10.22 -14.03
C ARG A 134 1.42 -9.11 -14.64
N LEU A 135 2.03 -8.05 -15.14
CA LEU A 135 1.32 -6.94 -15.78
C LEU A 135 0.69 -7.37 -17.10
N VAL A 136 1.44 -8.09 -17.95
CA VAL A 136 0.93 -8.65 -19.23
C VAL A 136 -0.16 -9.69 -18.99
N GLY A 137 0.05 -10.58 -18.01
CA GLY A 137 -0.87 -11.69 -17.72
C GLY A 137 -2.27 -11.26 -17.24
N ARG A 138 -2.47 -10.01 -16.83
CA ARG A 138 -3.80 -9.47 -16.50
C ARG A 138 -4.71 -9.32 -17.73
N GLY A 139 -4.15 -9.19 -18.93
CA GLY A 139 -4.92 -9.11 -20.17
C GLY A 139 -5.86 -7.91 -20.31
N THR A 140 -5.82 -6.98 -19.34
CA THR A 140 -6.74 -5.83 -19.25
C THR A 140 -6.15 -4.54 -19.78
N GLU A 141 -4.86 -4.53 -20.14
CA GLU A 141 -4.12 -3.33 -20.52
C GLU A 141 -3.40 -3.50 -21.87
N SER A 142 -3.27 -2.38 -22.60
CA SER A 142 -2.47 -2.34 -23.82
C SER A 142 -0.98 -2.46 -23.51
N GLU A 143 -0.19 -2.93 -24.48
CA GLU A 143 1.28 -3.01 -24.37
C GLU A 143 1.90 -1.67 -24.00
N GLU A 144 1.39 -0.57 -24.56
CA GLU A 144 1.85 0.78 -24.26
C GLU A 144 1.66 1.14 -22.77
N LYS A 145 0.51 0.78 -22.18
CA LYS A 145 0.26 0.99 -20.74
C LYS A 145 1.17 0.15 -19.86
N VAL A 146 1.41 -1.11 -20.27
CA VAL A 146 2.35 -1.99 -19.57
C VAL A 146 3.76 -1.40 -19.61
N ALA A 147 4.24 -0.95 -20.78
CA ALA A 147 5.54 -0.33 -20.94
C ALA A 147 5.69 0.93 -20.05
N LYS A 148 4.66 1.79 -20.03
CA LYS A 148 4.64 2.98 -19.16
C LYS A 148 4.75 2.64 -17.68
N ARG A 149 4.04 1.60 -17.21
CA ARG A 149 4.12 1.14 -15.81
C ARG A 149 5.49 0.59 -15.46
N LEU A 150 6.09 -0.19 -16.35
CA LEU A 150 7.44 -0.73 -16.15
C LEU A 150 8.48 0.39 -16.09
N HIS A 151 8.36 1.39 -16.96
CA HIS A 151 9.22 2.57 -16.92
C HIS A 151 9.04 3.33 -15.58
N GLN A 152 7.81 3.53 -15.10
CA GLN A 152 7.55 4.15 -13.80
C GLN A 152 8.13 3.32 -12.64
N ALA A 153 8.08 1.99 -12.75
CA ALA A 153 8.66 1.11 -11.75
C ALA A 153 10.16 1.37 -11.56
N VAL A 154 10.91 1.48 -12.66
CA VAL A 154 12.36 1.72 -12.62
C VAL A 154 12.73 3.17 -12.25
N THR A 155 11.96 4.15 -12.75
CA THR A 155 12.35 5.58 -12.61
C THR A 155 11.80 6.26 -11.36
N ILE A 156 10.67 5.78 -10.82
CA ILE A 156 9.96 6.43 -9.72
C ILE A 156 9.82 5.50 -8.52
N GLU A 157 9.29 4.28 -8.74
CA GLU A 157 8.93 3.41 -7.63
C GLU A 157 10.15 2.83 -6.91
N MET A 158 11.28 2.63 -7.61
CA MET A 158 12.57 2.25 -7.00
C MET A 158 13.04 3.27 -5.97
N GLU A 159 13.08 4.55 -6.35
CA GLU A 159 13.51 5.61 -5.43
C GLU A 159 12.57 5.74 -4.23
N ARG A 160 11.27 5.57 -4.47
CA ARG A 160 10.28 5.57 -3.39
C ARG A 160 10.45 4.40 -2.44
N ALA A 161 10.79 3.21 -2.94
CA ALA A 161 11.05 2.03 -2.11
C ALA A 161 12.20 2.24 -1.12
N ARG A 162 13.21 3.06 -1.50
CA ARG A 162 14.42 3.32 -0.67
C ARG A 162 14.12 4.06 0.63
N VAL A 163 13.00 4.79 0.73
CA VAL A 163 12.64 5.57 1.93
C VAL A 163 11.70 4.86 2.88
N TYR A 164 11.37 3.59 2.59
CA TYR A 164 10.55 2.74 3.47
C TYR A 164 11.41 2.10 4.57
N ASP A 165 10.74 1.63 5.62
CA ASP A 165 11.42 0.96 6.72
C ASP A 165 11.86 -0.45 6.33
N LEU A 166 10.95 -1.20 5.66
CA LEU A 166 11.15 -2.60 5.32
C LEU A 166 10.74 -2.90 3.88
N LEU A 167 11.39 -3.91 3.29
CA LEU A 167 11.07 -4.50 2.00
C LEU A 167 10.57 -5.92 2.17
N VAL A 168 9.47 -6.27 1.48
CA VAL A 168 8.98 -7.65 1.38
C VAL A 168 8.97 -8.08 -0.09
N VAL A 169 9.48 -9.27 -0.38
CA VAL A 169 9.51 -9.84 -1.73
C VAL A 169 8.26 -10.70 -1.95
N ASN A 170 7.42 -10.36 -2.91
CA ASN A 170 6.28 -11.18 -3.29
C ASN A 170 6.68 -12.18 -4.39
N GLU A 171 7.42 -13.22 -4.02
CA GLU A 171 7.74 -14.36 -4.88
C GLU A 171 6.71 -15.48 -4.68
N ASP A 172 6.57 -15.96 -3.47
CA ASP A 172 5.55 -16.91 -3.04
C ASP A 172 4.51 -16.23 -2.16
N LYS A 173 3.23 -16.50 -2.43
CA LYS A 173 2.12 -15.85 -1.73
C LYS A 173 2.11 -16.14 -0.23
N GLU A 174 2.25 -17.40 0.15
CA GLU A 174 2.14 -17.83 1.54
C GLU A 174 3.34 -17.31 2.36
N ALA A 175 4.54 -17.43 1.80
CA ALA A 175 5.75 -16.90 2.42
C ALA A 175 5.68 -15.38 2.60
N CYS A 176 5.17 -14.65 1.61
CA CYS A 176 5.00 -13.20 1.67
C CYS A 176 4.00 -12.78 2.78
N ILE A 177 2.90 -13.52 2.96
CA ILE A 177 1.92 -13.26 4.03
C ILE A 177 2.54 -13.46 5.41
N GLU A 178 3.27 -14.56 5.62
CA GLU A 178 3.96 -14.84 6.89
C GLU A 178 5.05 -13.80 7.19
N GLU A 179 5.84 -13.42 6.18
CA GLU A 179 6.88 -12.38 6.32
C GLU A 179 6.26 -11.03 6.69
N LEU A 180 5.16 -10.62 6.05
CA LEU A 180 4.42 -9.40 6.40
C LEU A 180 3.88 -9.45 7.83
N HIS A 181 3.28 -10.59 8.23
CA HIS A 181 2.81 -10.75 9.60
C HIS A 181 3.95 -10.58 10.60
N HIS A 182 5.08 -11.27 10.37
CA HIS A 182 6.27 -11.13 11.21
C HIS A 182 6.75 -9.67 11.30
N MET A 183 6.88 -8.99 10.16
CA MET A 183 7.30 -7.59 10.09
C MET A 183 6.39 -6.65 10.91
N ILE A 184 5.07 -6.84 10.83
CA ILE A 184 4.12 -6.00 11.56
C ILE A 184 4.23 -6.23 13.07
N GLN A 185 4.42 -7.48 13.52
CA GLN A 185 4.50 -7.83 14.92
C GLN A 185 5.82 -7.45 15.58
N THR A 186 6.93 -7.58 14.87
CA THR A 186 8.29 -7.39 15.41
C THR A 186 8.94 -6.07 15.01
N ARG A 187 8.48 -5.46 13.91
CA ARG A 187 9.13 -4.35 13.21
C ARG A 187 10.53 -4.72 12.67
N GLU A 188 10.77 -5.99 12.45
CA GLU A 188 12.01 -6.53 11.92
C GLU A 188 11.83 -7.08 10.50
N GLY A 189 12.84 -6.94 9.66
CA GLY A 189 12.81 -7.39 8.26
C GLY A 189 13.93 -6.78 7.43
N LYS A 190 13.88 -7.00 6.12
CA LYS A 190 14.88 -6.47 5.18
C LYS A 190 14.72 -4.96 5.03
N LYS A 191 15.72 -4.19 5.43
CA LYS A 191 15.75 -2.74 5.22
C LYS A 191 16.34 -2.39 3.85
N PRO A 192 15.82 -1.35 3.18
CA PRO A 192 16.37 -0.91 1.89
C PRO A 192 17.87 -0.61 1.93
N SER A 193 18.36 -0.04 3.04
CA SER A 193 19.77 0.32 3.24
C SER A 193 20.69 -0.85 3.56
N GLU A 194 20.14 -2.02 3.90
CA GLU A 194 20.89 -3.21 4.32
C GLU A 194 20.87 -4.31 3.24
N THR A 195 20.36 -4.01 2.04
CA THR A 195 20.22 -4.99 0.95
C THR A 195 20.52 -4.36 -0.41
N ASP A 196 20.96 -5.17 -1.35
CA ASP A 196 21.18 -4.82 -2.76
C ASP A 196 19.98 -5.18 -3.67
N LEU A 197 18.85 -5.58 -3.09
CA LEU A 197 17.68 -6.03 -3.84
C LEU A 197 17.16 -4.96 -4.81
N LEU A 198 17.04 -3.70 -4.36
CA LEU A 198 16.58 -2.62 -5.21
C LEU A 198 17.56 -2.32 -6.34
N ASP A 199 18.87 -2.36 -6.07
CA ASP A 199 19.90 -2.13 -7.07
C ASP A 199 19.90 -3.23 -8.14
N LYS A 200 19.69 -4.49 -7.74
CA LYS A 200 19.54 -5.62 -8.66
C LYS A 200 18.30 -5.49 -9.55
N LEU A 201 17.16 -5.14 -8.96
CA LEU A 201 15.93 -4.91 -9.72
C LEU A 201 16.07 -3.74 -10.70
N GLU A 202 16.69 -2.65 -10.26
CA GLU A 202 16.95 -1.47 -11.11
C GLU A 202 17.87 -1.80 -12.29
N ALA A 203 18.95 -2.54 -12.03
CA ALA A 203 19.88 -2.99 -13.07
C ALA A 203 19.19 -3.92 -14.09
N GLU A 204 18.39 -4.88 -13.61
CA GLU A 204 17.60 -5.76 -14.48
C GLU A 204 16.59 -4.96 -15.31
N GLY A 205 15.84 -4.03 -14.70
CA GLY A 205 14.88 -3.20 -15.41
C GLY A 205 15.51 -2.40 -16.54
N LYS A 206 16.66 -1.76 -16.27
CA LYS A 206 17.45 -1.04 -17.28
C LYS A 206 17.92 -1.97 -18.41
N ALA A 207 18.40 -3.17 -18.08
CA ALA A 207 18.83 -4.17 -19.06
C ALA A 207 17.67 -4.66 -19.95
N LEU A 208 16.44 -4.66 -19.44
CA LEU A 208 15.22 -5.00 -20.18
C LEU A 208 14.63 -3.84 -20.98
N GLY A 209 15.26 -2.65 -20.94
CA GLY A 209 14.79 -1.46 -21.64
C GLY A 209 13.51 -0.84 -21.05
N MET A 210 13.33 -0.97 -19.76
CA MET A 210 12.16 -0.45 -19.01
C MET A 210 12.36 1.00 -18.59
#